data_d065556b0be9eeba21c98c3b79cda3ce
#
_entry.id   d065556b0be9eeba21c98c3b79cda3ce
#
_cell.length_a   1.000
_cell.length_b   1.000
_cell.length_c   1.000
_cell.angle_alpha   90.00
_cell.angle_beta   90.00
_cell.angle_gamma   90.00
#
_symmetry.space_group_name_H-M   'P 1'
#
loop_
_entity.id
_entity.type
_entity.pdbx_description
1 polymer ?
#
loop_
_entity_poly.entity_id
_entity_poly.type
_entity_poly.pdbx_seq_one_letter_code
_entity_poly.pdbx_strand_id
1 'polypeptide(L)'
;IPGSACYMSVSASPVHSIHEYGHGIYKVVTFKGVRDPDNVYFRNGEDAQHYDNKLDNSFSRARNMVLQYALCNPWDYFFTGTIDRAKFNRFDLATYQSRLSQFIRDKRKKYHTQIQFLLVPEHHKDGAWHIHGLISGLPVDVLASFAPPAPQRLIDGGFLNWPDYMDTFGFCSLAPIRDPIATAYYIT
;
A
#
# COMPACT_ATOMS: atom_id res chain seq x y z
N ILE A 1 -62.36 -17.17 15.33
CA ILE A 1 -61.18 -17.01 16.16
C ILE A 1 -60.01 -16.75 15.25
N PRO A 2 -59.37 -15.59 15.25
CA PRO A 2 -58.19 -15.33 14.41
C PRO A 2 -56.95 -16.00 15.03
N GLY A 3 -56.27 -16.77 14.19
CA GLY A 3 -55.03 -17.46 14.53
C GLY A 3 -53.92 -16.49 14.89
N SER A 4 -53.37 -16.66 16.09
CA SER A 4 -52.19 -15.97 16.59
C SER A 4 -50.97 -16.43 15.77
N ALA A 5 -50.44 -15.56 14.92
CA ALA A 5 -49.15 -15.79 14.28
C ALA A 5 -48.02 -15.69 15.30
N CYS A 6 -47.44 -16.84 15.61
CA CYS A 6 -46.25 -16.89 16.48
C CYS A 6 -45.05 -16.36 15.68
N TYR A 7 -44.64 -15.14 15.94
CA TYR A 7 -43.39 -14.61 15.41
C TYR A 7 -42.21 -15.18 16.21
N MET A 8 -41.53 -16.16 15.66
CA MET A 8 -40.20 -16.55 16.18
C MET A 8 -39.22 -15.43 15.89
N SER A 9 -38.79 -14.70 16.90
CA SER A 9 -37.65 -13.82 16.84
C SER A 9 -36.38 -14.68 16.84
N VAL A 10 -35.80 -14.93 15.69
CA VAL A 10 -34.46 -15.54 15.59
C VAL A 10 -33.45 -14.47 15.98
N SER A 11 -32.96 -14.49 17.21
CA SER A 11 -31.80 -13.69 17.59
C SER A 11 -30.56 -14.33 16.97
N ALA A 12 -30.12 -13.81 15.84
CA ALA A 12 -28.87 -14.25 15.25
C ALA A 12 -27.69 -13.79 16.13
N SER A 13 -26.91 -14.72 16.63
CA SER A 13 -25.66 -14.41 17.33
C SER A 13 -24.71 -13.67 16.39
N PRO A 14 -23.97 -12.66 16.86
CA PRO A 14 -23.03 -11.95 16.02
C PRO A 14 -21.92 -12.90 15.56
N VAL A 15 -21.63 -12.88 14.26
CA VAL A 15 -20.52 -13.63 13.67
C VAL A 15 -19.29 -12.72 13.65
N HIS A 16 -18.19 -13.21 14.18
CA HIS A 16 -16.92 -12.52 14.19
C HIS A 16 -15.97 -13.15 13.18
N SER A 17 -15.32 -12.31 12.38
CA SER A 17 -14.21 -12.70 11.53
C SER A 17 -12.94 -12.07 12.12
N ILE A 18 -11.93 -12.91 12.39
CA ILE A 18 -10.64 -12.48 12.94
C ILE A 18 -9.59 -12.71 11.84
N HIS A 19 -8.88 -11.64 11.49
CA HIS A 19 -7.75 -11.68 10.57
C HIS A 19 -6.49 -11.31 11.35
N GLU A 20 -5.53 -12.21 11.35
CA GLU A 20 -4.21 -11.96 11.91
C GLU A 20 -3.33 -11.30 10.84
N TYR A 21 -2.67 -10.22 11.23
CA TYR A 21 -1.63 -9.55 10.47
C TYR A 21 -0.26 -9.83 11.12
N GLY A 22 0.83 -9.45 10.49
CA GLY A 22 2.13 -9.50 11.14
C GLY A 22 2.20 -8.62 12.41
N HIS A 23 3.25 -8.77 13.18
CA HIS A 23 3.55 -7.94 14.37
C HIS A 23 2.51 -8.01 15.50
N GLY A 24 1.75 -9.10 15.61
CA GLY A 24 0.74 -9.26 16.70
C GLY A 24 -0.51 -8.40 16.50
N ILE A 25 -0.78 -7.94 15.30
CA ILE A 25 -1.96 -7.13 14.97
C ILE A 25 -3.08 -8.03 14.47
N TYR A 26 -4.29 -7.76 14.96
CA TYR A 26 -5.50 -8.48 14.57
C TYR A 26 -6.58 -7.50 14.15
N LYS A 27 -7.29 -7.84 13.06
CA LYS A 27 -8.52 -7.16 12.65
C LYS A 27 -9.69 -8.03 13.02
N VAL A 28 -10.57 -7.53 13.87
CA VAL A 28 -11.83 -8.17 14.24
C VAL A 28 -12.97 -7.46 13.53
N VAL A 29 -13.74 -8.20 12.75
CA VAL A 29 -14.94 -7.70 12.07
C VAL A 29 -16.15 -8.40 12.64
N THR A 30 -17.07 -7.63 13.20
CA THR A 30 -18.33 -8.15 13.76
C THR A 30 -19.47 -7.89 12.79
N PHE A 31 -20.15 -8.94 12.39
CA PHE A 31 -21.35 -8.85 11.54
C PHE A 31 -22.60 -8.97 12.41
N LYS A 32 -23.49 -8.01 12.31
CA LYS A 32 -24.83 -8.10 12.90
C LYS A 32 -25.78 -8.70 11.85
N GLY A 33 -26.18 -9.93 12.07
CA GLY A 33 -27.16 -10.64 11.25
C GLY A 33 -26.55 -11.72 10.36
N VAL A 34 -27.34 -12.75 10.13
CA VAL A 34 -27.05 -13.81 9.15
C VAL A 34 -27.33 -13.24 7.75
N ARG A 35 -26.37 -13.32 6.84
CA ARG A 35 -26.70 -13.19 5.41
C ARG A 35 -27.53 -14.41 5.07
N ASP A 36 -28.80 -14.20 4.79
CA ASP A 36 -29.64 -15.22 4.19
C ASP A 36 -29.04 -15.55 2.81
N PRO A 37 -28.50 -16.76 2.61
CA PRO A 37 -27.90 -17.14 1.33
C PRO A 37 -28.91 -17.13 0.18
N ASP A 38 -30.20 -17.24 0.48
CA ASP A 38 -31.27 -17.26 -0.52
C ASP A 38 -31.81 -15.85 -0.85
N ASN A 39 -31.37 -14.82 -0.11
CA ASN A 39 -31.82 -13.45 -0.32
C ASN A 39 -30.89 -12.73 -1.32
N VAL A 40 -30.98 -13.16 -2.59
CA VAL A 40 -30.32 -12.48 -3.71
C VAL A 40 -31.14 -11.23 -4.04
N TYR A 41 -30.79 -10.10 -3.46
CA TYR A 41 -31.34 -8.82 -3.91
C TYR A 41 -30.84 -8.52 -5.33
N PHE A 42 -31.69 -8.77 -6.33
CA PHE A 42 -31.53 -8.15 -7.65
C PHE A 42 -31.79 -6.64 -7.49
N ARG A 43 -30.74 -5.86 -7.33
CA ARG A 43 -30.85 -4.42 -7.45
C ARG A 43 -31.00 -4.07 -8.92
N ASN A 44 -32.24 -3.76 -9.33
CA ASN A 44 -32.49 -3.06 -10.57
C ASN A 44 -31.74 -1.72 -10.52
N GLY A 45 -30.88 -1.51 -11.50
CA GLY A 45 -30.04 -0.34 -11.57
C GLY A 45 -30.84 0.91 -11.92
N GLU A 46 -30.94 1.80 -10.98
CA GLU A 46 -31.20 3.22 -11.21
C GLU A 46 -30.69 3.95 -9.98
N ASP A 47 -29.47 4.52 -10.07
CA ASP A 47 -29.11 5.66 -9.22
C ASP A 47 -27.69 6.11 -9.49
N ALA A 48 -27.54 7.36 -9.92
CA ALA A 48 -26.25 8.07 -10.01
C ALA A 48 -25.50 8.09 -8.65
N GLN A 49 -26.23 8.10 -7.53
CA GLN A 49 -25.68 7.93 -6.19
C GLN A 49 -24.96 6.58 -5.97
N HIS A 50 -25.22 5.59 -6.83
CA HIS A 50 -24.57 4.28 -6.75
C HIS A 50 -23.15 4.27 -7.35
N TYR A 51 -22.80 5.22 -8.22
CA TYR A 51 -21.46 5.37 -8.79
C TYR A 51 -20.46 5.92 -7.77
N ASP A 52 -20.81 6.95 -7.02
CA ASP A 52 -19.96 7.53 -5.97
C ASP A 52 -19.72 6.49 -4.86
N ASN A 53 -20.74 5.78 -4.41
CA ASN A 53 -20.60 4.70 -3.44
C ASN A 53 -19.72 3.52 -3.95
N LYS A 54 -19.69 3.23 -5.26
CA LYS A 54 -18.81 2.21 -5.83
C LYS A 54 -17.35 2.65 -5.86
N LEU A 55 -17.08 3.91 -6.18
CA LEU A 55 -15.75 4.48 -6.16
C LEU A 55 -15.19 4.50 -4.73
N ASP A 56 -15.94 5.01 -3.77
CA ASP A 56 -15.56 5.05 -2.35
C ASP A 56 -15.30 3.64 -1.79
N ASN A 57 -16.13 2.67 -2.13
CA ASN A 57 -15.92 1.27 -1.78
C ASN A 57 -14.70 0.65 -2.46
N SER A 58 -14.37 1.09 -3.68
CA SER A 58 -13.18 0.66 -4.41
C SER A 58 -11.91 1.22 -3.78
N PHE A 59 -11.88 2.51 -3.48
CA PHE A 59 -10.77 3.15 -2.77
C PHE A 59 -10.55 2.56 -1.38
N SER A 60 -11.61 2.38 -0.61
CA SER A 60 -11.53 1.77 0.72
C SER A 60 -10.97 0.35 0.66
N ARG A 61 -11.36 -0.45 -0.35
CA ARG A 61 -10.79 -1.78 -0.57
C ARG A 61 -9.32 -1.75 -0.96
N ALA A 62 -8.93 -0.84 -1.85
CA ALA A 62 -7.54 -0.66 -2.27
C ALA A 62 -6.65 -0.25 -1.08
N ARG A 63 -7.08 0.73 -0.30
CA ARG A 63 -6.38 1.15 0.93
C ARG A 63 -6.23 0.01 1.94
N ASN A 64 -7.30 -0.73 2.19
CA ASN A 64 -7.25 -1.89 3.08
C ASN A 64 -6.29 -2.98 2.56
N MET A 65 -6.22 -3.19 1.25
CA MET A 65 -5.29 -4.14 0.64
C MET A 65 -3.83 -3.69 0.83
N VAL A 66 -3.53 -2.41 0.57
CA VAL A 66 -2.19 -1.84 0.81
C VAL A 66 -1.80 -1.98 2.28
N LEU A 67 -2.72 -1.65 3.21
CA LEU A 67 -2.50 -1.82 4.64
C LEU A 67 -2.19 -3.27 5.02
N GLN A 68 -2.95 -4.23 4.49
CA GLN A 68 -2.72 -5.66 4.74
C GLN A 68 -1.34 -6.10 4.24
N TYR A 69 -0.95 -5.73 3.01
CA TYR A 69 0.38 -6.04 2.49
C TYR A 69 1.49 -5.40 3.32
N ALA A 70 1.29 -4.17 3.78
CA ALA A 70 2.25 -3.47 4.61
C ALA A 70 2.44 -4.14 5.98
N LEU A 71 1.35 -4.62 6.60
CA LEU A 71 1.39 -5.24 7.92
C LEU A 71 1.81 -6.73 7.91
N CYS A 72 1.55 -7.45 6.80
CA CYS A 72 1.81 -8.90 6.72
C CYS A 72 3.21 -9.27 6.22
N ASN A 73 4.02 -8.31 5.79
CA ASN A 73 5.35 -8.57 5.25
C ASN A 73 6.42 -7.82 6.03
N PRO A 74 7.63 -8.40 6.16
CA PRO A 74 8.77 -7.71 6.72
C PRO A 74 9.34 -6.71 5.71
N TRP A 75 9.50 -5.47 6.13
CA TRP A 75 10.06 -4.40 5.32
C TRP A 75 11.28 -3.79 6.00
N ASP A 76 12.32 -3.50 5.22
CA ASP A 76 13.56 -2.93 5.74
C ASP A 76 13.51 -1.40 5.75
N TYR A 77 12.96 -0.81 4.67
CA TYR A 77 13.03 0.64 4.45
C TYR A 77 11.70 1.21 3.96
N PHE A 78 11.41 2.41 4.42
CA PHE A 78 10.47 3.30 3.75
C PHE A 78 11.19 4.01 2.61
N PHE A 79 10.71 3.79 1.40
CA PHE A 79 11.27 4.31 0.16
C PHE A 79 10.56 5.58 -0.27
N THR A 80 11.32 6.59 -0.66
CA THR A 80 10.83 7.78 -1.36
C THR A 80 11.63 7.93 -2.65
N GLY A 81 10.94 7.97 -3.78
CA GLY A 81 11.54 8.14 -5.11
C GLY A 81 11.00 9.34 -5.84
N THR A 82 11.87 10.13 -6.41
CA THR A 82 11.56 11.27 -7.27
C THR A 82 11.95 10.94 -8.70
N ILE A 83 11.10 11.30 -9.66
CA ILE A 83 11.37 11.12 -11.07
C ILE A 83 12.10 12.35 -11.59
N ASP A 84 13.33 12.17 -12.08
CA ASP A 84 14.11 13.24 -12.68
C ASP A 84 13.56 13.58 -14.07
N ARG A 85 13.18 14.86 -14.26
CA ARG A 85 12.66 15.39 -15.53
C ARG A 85 13.63 15.26 -16.71
N ALA A 86 14.92 15.15 -16.44
CA ALA A 86 15.92 14.95 -17.49
C ALA A 86 15.96 13.50 -17.99
N LYS A 87 15.41 12.56 -17.22
CA LYS A 87 15.45 11.12 -17.51
C LYS A 87 14.10 10.58 -17.98
N PHE A 88 13.00 11.09 -17.39
CA PHE A 88 11.65 10.62 -17.68
C PHE A 88 10.64 11.77 -17.71
N ASN A 89 9.54 11.56 -18.46
CA ASN A 89 8.37 12.40 -18.32
C ASN A 89 7.72 12.14 -16.94
N ARG A 90 7.80 13.14 -16.05
CA ARG A 90 7.31 13.06 -14.67
C ARG A 90 5.80 12.90 -14.55
N PHE A 91 5.07 13.09 -15.66
CA PHE A 91 3.61 12.98 -15.73
C PHE A 91 3.16 11.63 -16.32
N ASP A 92 4.07 10.83 -16.85
CA ASP A 92 3.79 9.50 -17.42
C ASP A 92 4.12 8.39 -16.43
N LEU A 93 3.15 8.11 -15.54
CA LEU A 93 3.27 7.06 -14.54
C LEU A 93 3.40 5.67 -15.17
N ALA A 94 2.71 5.40 -16.27
CA ALA A 94 2.69 4.06 -16.89
C ALA A 94 4.07 3.67 -17.43
N THR A 95 4.73 4.58 -18.14
CA THR A 95 6.10 4.36 -18.62
C THR A 95 7.08 4.19 -17.45
N TYR A 96 6.97 5.04 -16.42
CA TYR A 96 7.81 4.91 -15.24
C TYR A 96 7.61 3.55 -14.54
N GLN A 97 6.38 3.12 -14.29
CA GLN A 97 6.08 1.83 -13.64
C GLN A 97 6.61 0.64 -14.44
N SER A 98 6.49 0.67 -15.77
CA SER A 98 7.03 -0.37 -16.63
C SER A 98 8.56 -0.47 -16.52
N ARG A 99 9.24 0.67 -16.57
CA ARG A 99 10.70 0.77 -16.45
C ARG A 99 11.19 0.37 -15.06
N LEU A 100 10.50 0.81 -14.01
CA LEU A 100 10.82 0.42 -12.64
C LEU A 100 10.66 -1.09 -12.44
N SER A 101 9.60 -1.69 -12.96
CA SER A 101 9.39 -3.13 -12.89
C SER A 101 10.51 -3.92 -13.59
N GLN A 102 10.97 -3.45 -14.76
CA GLN A 102 12.12 -4.06 -15.43
C GLN A 102 13.40 -3.88 -14.62
N PHE A 103 13.66 -2.67 -14.14
CA PHE A 103 14.82 -2.35 -13.30
C PHE A 103 14.89 -3.28 -12.06
N ILE A 104 13.81 -3.46 -11.35
CA ILE A 104 13.77 -4.35 -10.17
C ILE A 104 14.07 -5.80 -10.58
N ARG A 105 13.53 -6.30 -11.70
CA ARG A 105 13.86 -7.65 -12.19
C ARG A 105 15.35 -7.80 -12.49
N ASP A 106 15.96 -6.80 -13.11
CA ASP A 106 17.38 -6.82 -13.45
C ASP A 106 18.25 -6.75 -12.19
N LYS A 107 17.85 -5.94 -11.18
CA LYS A 107 18.56 -5.86 -9.90
C LYS A 107 18.44 -7.12 -9.07
N ARG A 108 17.28 -7.80 -9.07
CA ARG A 108 17.13 -9.13 -8.46
C ARG A 108 18.14 -10.14 -9.03
N LYS A 109 18.34 -10.13 -10.36
CA LYS A 109 19.34 -10.98 -11.01
C LYS A 109 20.76 -10.55 -10.67
N LYS A 110 21.07 -9.25 -10.77
CA LYS A 110 22.41 -8.69 -10.51
C LYS A 110 22.87 -8.96 -9.07
N TYR A 111 21.96 -8.80 -8.10
CA TYR A 111 22.30 -8.92 -6.68
C TYR A 111 22.05 -10.32 -6.11
N HIS A 112 21.50 -11.24 -6.90
CA HIS A 112 21.10 -12.59 -6.45
C HIS A 112 20.20 -12.56 -5.21
N THR A 113 19.25 -11.62 -5.15
CA THR A 113 18.36 -11.40 -4.02
C THR A 113 16.90 -11.24 -4.43
N GLN A 114 15.99 -11.41 -3.48
CA GLN A 114 14.56 -11.20 -3.66
C GLN A 114 14.16 -9.82 -3.15
N ILE A 115 14.33 -8.79 -3.98
CA ILE A 115 13.84 -7.46 -3.66
C ILE A 115 12.31 -7.48 -3.70
N GLN A 116 11.67 -7.14 -2.59
CA GLN A 116 10.23 -6.94 -2.50
C GLN A 116 9.93 -5.44 -2.42
N PHE A 117 8.78 -5.03 -2.95
CA PHE A 117 8.35 -3.64 -2.87
C PHE A 117 6.83 -3.51 -2.87
N LEU A 118 6.34 -2.53 -2.15
CA LEU A 118 4.97 -2.06 -2.14
C LEU A 118 5.03 -0.55 -2.31
N LEU A 119 4.80 -0.06 -3.54
CA LEU A 119 4.98 1.35 -3.89
C LEU A 119 3.64 1.97 -4.25
N VAL A 120 3.41 3.16 -3.74
CA VAL A 120 2.21 3.97 -3.96
C VAL A 120 2.62 5.26 -4.67
N PRO A 121 2.07 5.53 -5.85
CA PRO A 121 2.30 6.80 -6.52
C PRO A 121 1.47 7.91 -5.86
N GLU A 122 2.07 9.07 -5.71
CA GLU A 122 1.45 10.28 -5.17
C GLU A 122 1.66 11.45 -6.13
N HIS A 123 0.63 12.28 -6.30
CA HIS A 123 0.74 13.51 -7.06
C HIS A 123 1.37 14.63 -6.25
N HIS A 124 2.39 15.24 -6.79
CA HIS A 124 2.91 16.49 -6.29
C HIS A 124 1.99 17.65 -6.66
N LYS A 125 2.14 18.80 -5.99
CA LYS A 125 1.33 20.01 -6.26
C LYS A 125 1.45 20.52 -7.71
N ASP A 126 2.57 20.24 -8.39
CA ASP A 126 2.81 20.56 -9.80
C ASP A 126 2.28 19.48 -10.77
N GLY A 127 1.60 18.44 -10.24
CA GLY A 127 1.07 17.32 -11.01
C GLY A 127 2.08 16.23 -11.34
N ALA A 128 3.35 16.39 -10.97
CA ALA A 128 4.36 15.37 -11.16
C ALA A 128 4.16 14.20 -10.18
N TRP A 129 4.56 13.00 -10.61
CA TRP A 129 4.49 11.82 -9.77
C TRP A 129 5.68 11.72 -8.82
N HIS A 130 5.39 11.43 -7.57
CA HIS A 130 6.30 10.91 -6.56
C HIS A 130 5.92 9.47 -6.23
N ILE A 131 6.89 8.71 -5.77
CA ILE A 131 6.67 7.32 -5.37
C ILE A 131 7.09 7.17 -3.92
N HIS A 132 6.16 6.70 -3.11
CA HIS A 132 6.42 6.33 -1.72
C HIS A 132 6.11 4.85 -1.51
N GLY A 133 6.70 4.24 -0.51
CA GLY A 133 6.33 2.88 -0.16
C GLY A 133 7.36 2.13 0.66
N LEU A 134 7.27 0.84 0.60
CA LEU A 134 8.06 -0.09 1.39
C LEU A 134 8.92 -0.94 0.47
N ILE A 135 10.14 -1.21 0.90
CA ILE A 135 11.08 -2.05 0.16
C ILE A 135 11.88 -2.92 1.14
N SER A 136 12.16 -4.15 0.72
CA SER A 136 13.03 -5.07 1.45
C SER A 136 13.88 -5.92 0.52
N GLY A 137 14.92 -6.55 1.08
CA GLY A 137 15.80 -7.45 0.36
C GLY A 137 16.85 -6.75 -0.51
N LEU A 138 17.08 -5.45 -0.31
CA LEU A 138 18.23 -4.78 -0.91
C LEU A 138 19.50 -5.12 -0.12
N PRO A 139 20.57 -5.61 -0.77
CA PRO A 139 21.85 -5.79 -0.09
C PRO A 139 22.39 -4.46 0.45
N VAL A 140 22.95 -4.48 1.65
CA VAL A 140 23.43 -3.26 2.32
C VAL A 140 24.59 -2.62 1.56
N ASP A 141 25.42 -3.44 0.92
CA ASP A 141 26.60 -3.00 0.15
C ASP A 141 26.27 -2.27 -1.16
N VAL A 142 25.01 -2.35 -1.63
CA VAL A 142 24.55 -1.56 -2.79
C VAL A 142 23.91 -0.24 -2.40
N LEU A 143 23.80 0.04 -1.11
CA LEU A 143 23.25 1.27 -0.56
C LEU A 143 24.39 2.20 -0.10
N ALA A 144 24.14 3.50 -0.14
CA ALA A 144 25.09 4.49 0.30
C ALA A 144 24.47 5.44 1.34
N SER A 145 25.25 5.83 2.34
CA SER A 145 24.85 6.87 3.30
C SER A 145 24.84 8.24 2.64
N PHE A 146 23.97 9.12 3.11
CA PHE A 146 24.05 10.52 2.72
C PHE A 146 25.21 11.21 3.45
N ALA A 147 25.92 12.07 2.73
CA ALA A 147 27.00 12.91 3.23
C ALA A 147 26.84 14.35 2.69
N PRO A 148 27.46 15.35 3.29
CA PRO A 148 27.44 16.71 2.76
C PRO A 148 27.79 16.74 1.26
N PRO A 149 27.08 17.52 0.43
CA PRO A 149 26.13 18.59 0.78
C PRO A 149 24.66 18.17 0.93
N ALA A 150 24.37 16.88 1.17
CA ALA A 150 23.00 16.44 1.37
C ALA A 150 22.33 17.14 2.58
N PRO A 151 20.99 17.30 2.59
CA PRO A 151 20.29 17.90 3.71
C PRO A 151 20.60 17.18 5.04
N GLN A 152 20.91 17.94 6.07
CA GLN A 152 21.33 17.42 7.39
C GLN A 152 20.35 16.41 7.96
N ARG A 153 19.04 16.62 7.77
CA ARG A 153 17.98 15.71 8.21
C ARG A 153 18.12 14.28 7.67
N LEU A 154 18.68 14.11 6.46
CA LEU A 154 18.89 12.78 5.87
C LEU A 154 20.12 12.10 6.52
N ILE A 155 21.13 12.87 6.84
CA ILE A 155 22.36 12.38 7.50
C ILE A 155 22.02 11.97 8.93
N ASP A 156 21.42 12.86 9.72
CA ASP A 156 21.09 12.63 11.13
C ASP A 156 20.01 11.52 11.30
N GLY A 157 19.12 11.41 10.35
CA GLY A 157 18.09 10.37 10.32
C GLY A 157 18.59 8.97 9.97
N GLY A 158 19.87 8.85 9.53
CA GLY A 158 20.43 7.59 9.07
C GLY A 158 19.80 7.09 7.76
N PHE A 159 19.35 8.02 6.92
CA PHE A 159 18.79 7.66 5.62
C PHE A 159 19.89 7.14 4.69
N LEU A 160 19.51 6.19 3.86
CA LEU A 160 20.35 5.67 2.78
C LEU A 160 19.83 6.13 1.43
N ASN A 161 20.68 6.06 0.42
CA ASN A 161 20.27 6.17 -0.97
C ASN A 161 20.63 4.88 -1.73
N TRP A 162 19.99 4.70 -2.88
CA TRP A 162 20.29 3.59 -3.78
C TRP A 162 20.88 4.15 -5.08
N PRO A 163 22.24 4.15 -5.23
CA PRO A 163 22.91 4.75 -6.37
C PRO A 163 22.39 4.27 -7.72
N ASP A 164 22.21 2.95 -7.90
CA ASP A 164 21.68 2.40 -9.16
C ASP A 164 20.28 2.95 -9.52
N TYR A 165 19.43 3.24 -8.52
CA TYR A 165 18.14 3.90 -8.75
C TYR A 165 18.35 5.37 -9.10
N MET A 166 19.20 6.06 -8.36
CA MET A 166 19.47 7.49 -8.57
C MET A 166 20.03 7.75 -9.98
N ASP A 167 20.92 6.88 -10.45
CA ASP A 167 21.49 6.95 -11.81
C ASP A 167 20.46 6.73 -12.90
N THR A 168 19.44 5.89 -12.63
CA THR A 168 18.44 5.51 -13.61
C THR A 168 17.24 6.45 -13.61
N PHE A 169 16.69 6.79 -12.45
CA PHE A 169 15.38 7.46 -12.34
C PHE A 169 15.44 8.85 -11.74
N GLY A 170 16.33 9.10 -10.78
CA GLY A 170 16.42 10.35 -10.06
C GLY A 170 16.61 10.13 -8.56
N PHE A 171 16.41 11.18 -7.77
CA PHE A 171 16.66 11.13 -6.35
C PHE A 171 15.80 10.08 -5.64
N CYS A 172 16.41 9.34 -4.71
CA CYS A 172 15.70 8.49 -3.77
C CYS A 172 16.29 8.58 -2.37
N SER A 173 15.46 8.23 -1.39
CA SER A 173 15.88 8.02 -0.01
C SER A 173 15.21 6.80 0.59
N LEU A 174 15.94 6.10 1.44
CA LEU A 174 15.49 4.91 2.17
C LEU A 174 15.63 5.21 3.66
N ALA A 175 14.51 5.37 4.35
CA ALA A 175 14.47 5.55 5.79
C ALA A 175 14.35 4.18 6.47
N PRO A 176 15.21 3.82 7.43
CA PRO A 176 15.03 2.59 8.21
C PRO A 176 13.66 2.59 8.91
N ILE A 177 12.92 1.50 8.80
CA ILE A 177 11.61 1.38 9.45
C ILE A 177 11.84 1.09 10.93
N ARG A 178 11.41 2.02 11.80
CA ARG A 178 11.47 1.90 13.25
C ARG A 178 10.16 1.43 13.86
N ASP A 179 9.05 1.81 13.24
CA ASP A 179 7.70 1.43 13.62
C ASP A 179 6.94 0.94 12.38
N PRO A 180 6.87 -0.39 12.19
CA PRO A 180 6.17 -0.98 11.05
C PRO A 180 4.68 -0.62 10.99
N ILE A 181 4.05 -0.49 12.16
CA ILE A 181 2.61 -0.20 12.25
C ILE A 181 2.33 1.24 11.81
N ALA A 182 3.03 2.21 12.41
CA ALA A 182 2.90 3.61 12.02
C ALA A 182 3.24 3.81 10.53
N THR A 183 4.27 3.13 10.03
CA THR A 183 4.67 3.19 8.62
C THR A 183 3.59 2.62 7.70
N ALA A 184 2.96 1.49 8.04
CA ALA A 184 1.89 0.89 7.27
C ALA A 184 0.66 1.81 7.17
N TYR A 185 0.30 2.49 8.25
CA TYR A 185 -0.78 3.49 8.23
C TYR A 185 -0.41 4.76 7.46
N TYR A 186 0.87 5.12 7.41
CA TYR A 186 1.32 6.32 6.70
C TYR A 186 1.17 6.20 5.18
N ILE A 187 1.35 5.00 4.62
CA ILE A 187 1.26 4.79 3.16
C ILE A 187 -0.17 4.51 2.67
N THR A 188 -1.16 4.49 3.55
CA THR A 188 -2.57 4.22 3.25
C THR A 188 -3.46 5.44 3.47
#